data_bd5d33fe369b269ee3c96cec7c8e5fa4
#
_entry.id   bd5d33fe369b269ee3c96cec7c8e5fa4
#
_cell.length_a   1.000
_cell.length_b   1.000
_cell.length_c   1.000
_cell.angle_alpha   90.00
_cell.angle_beta   90.00
_cell.angle_gamma   90.00
#
_symmetry.space_group_name_H-M   'P 1'
#
loop_
_entity.id
_entity.type
_entity.pdbx_description
1 polymer ?
#
loop_
_entity_poly.entity_id
_entity_poly.type
_entity_poly.pdbx_seq_one_letter_code
_entity_poly.pdbx_strand_id
1 'polypeptide(L)'
;MDYKFTPKWILSAEIEFEAGGTGSAMELENSENGEYETEMEKGGEVALEQFHITRLIHPAFNVRAGHMIVPVGLTNAHHEPINFFGTVRPEGETTILPSTWHETGIEFFGTLGKGYATFDYQVLVVAGLNANGFDRNTWIASGKQGLFEEDNFNSPGYVLRVDYRGVPGLRVGGSFYYCANTAGNSDKPNFYEGQKAPLRIYSGDLQYKNEYVTARANVVSVSYTHL
;
A
#
# COMPACT_ATOMS: atom_id res chain seq x y z
N MET A 1 17.13 -3.34 1.72
CA MET A 1 18.50 -3.45 1.14
C MET A 1 18.52 -2.72 -0.20
N ASP A 2 19.48 -1.82 -0.42
CA ASP A 2 19.63 -1.09 -1.69
C ASP A 2 20.97 -1.42 -2.34
N TYR A 3 20.96 -1.77 -3.62
CA TYR A 3 22.15 -2.00 -4.40
C TYR A 3 22.22 -1.04 -5.59
N LYS A 4 23.27 -0.23 -5.65
CA LYS A 4 23.52 0.74 -6.74
C LYS A 4 24.38 0.14 -7.81
N PHE A 5 23.80 -0.22 -8.93
CA PHE A 5 24.56 -0.64 -10.13
C PHE A 5 25.35 0.51 -10.74
N THR A 6 24.77 1.72 -10.70
CA THR A 6 25.39 2.97 -11.15
C THR A 6 24.83 4.11 -10.28
N PRO A 7 25.38 5.33 -10.36
CA PRO A 7 24.79 6.49 -9.66
C PRO A 7 23.31 6.76 -10.00
N LYS A 8 22.79 6.17 -11.08
CA LYS A 8 21.42 6.40 -11.57
C LYS A 8 20.52 5.18 -11.52
N TRP A 9 21.04 3.98 -11.26
CA TRP A 9 20.26 2.74 -11.18
C TRP A 9 20.39 2.09 -9.81
N ILE A 10 19.29 1.88 -9.17
CA ILE A 10 19.20 1.30 -7.82
C ILE A 10 18.23 0.13 -7.86
N LEU A 11 18.65 -1.02 -7.37
CA LEU A 11 17.79 -2.15 -7.03
C LEU A 11 17.51 -2.07 -5.53
N SER A 12 16.25 -2.09 -5.14
CA SER A 12 15.82 -2.12 -3.74
C SER A 12 15.07 -3.42 -3.48
N ALA A 13 15.37 -4.06 -2.35
CA ALA A 13 14.68 -5.23 -1.85
C ALA A 13 14.46 -5.10 -0.34
N GLU A 14 13.27 -5.39 0.11
CA GLU A 14 12.89 -5.44 1.52
C GLU A 14 12.24 -6.79 1.81
N ILE A 15 12.84 -7.53 2.72
CA ILE A 15 12.37 -8.84 3.15
C ILE A 15 12.00 -8.72 4.62
N GLU A 16 10.77 -8.98 4.94
CA GLU A 16 10.27 -9.04 6.31
C GLU A 16 10.32 -10.47 6.84
N PHE A 17 10.75 -10.62 8.07
CA PHE A 17 10.74 -11.89 8.78
C PHE A 17 9.78 -11.75 9.97
N GLU A 18 8.58 -12.24 9.83
CA GLU A 18 7.66 -12.32 10.96
C GLU A 18 7.90 -13.56 11.80
N ALA A 19 7.77 -13.40 13.13
CA ALA A 19 8.03 -14.47 14.12
C ALA A 19 9.37 -15.22 13.90
N GLY A 20 10.39 -14.52 13.38
CA GLY A 20 11.71 -15.09 13.09
C GLY A 20 11.71 -16.15 11.97
N GLY A 21 10.69 -16.18 11.12
CA GLY A 21 10.51 -17.22 10.12
C GLY A 21 10.13 -18.58 10.69
N THR A 22 9.77 -18.67 11.97
CA THR A 22 9.53 -19.92 12.70
C THR A 22 8.25 -19.93 13.54
N GLY A 23 7.34 -19.00 13.30
CA GLY A 23 6.05 -18.93 13.99
C GLY A 23 5.09 -20.07 13.59
N SER A 24 3.98 -20.18 14.30
CA SER A 24 2.84 -20.96 13.85
C SER A 24 1.69 -20.00 13.56
N ALA A 25 1.21 -19.97 12.34
CA ALA A 25 -0.05 -19.32 12.00
C ALA A 25 -1.19 -20.33 12.18
N MET A 26 -2.32 -19.86 12.73
CA MET A 26 -3.55 -20.63 12.80
C MET A 26 -4.49 -19.99 11.78
N GLU A 27 -4.68 -20.62 10.65
CA GLU A 27 -5.70 -20.22 9.68
C GLU A 27 -6.99 -21.00 9.91
N LEU A 28 -8.10 -20.29 9.96
CA LEU A 28 -9.44 -20.88 9.95
C LEU A 28 -9.91 -20.84 8.49
N GLU A 29 -9.76 -21.95 7.81
CA GLU A 29 -10.37 -22.13 6.49
C GLU A 29 -11.82 -22.52 6.62
N ASN A 30 -12.68 -21.83 5.89
CA ASN A 30 -14.09 -22.19 5.75
C ASN A 30 -14.21 -23.11 4.54
N SER A 31 -14.26 -24.44 4.79
CA SER A 31 -14.44 -25.39 3.70
C SER A 31 -15.82 -25.21 3.03
N GLU A 32 -15.91 -25.53 1.74
CA GLU A 32 -17.14 -25.38 0.93
C GLU A 32 -18.37 -26.11 1.50
N ASN A 33 -18.20 -26.96 2.50
CA ASN A 33 -19.27 -27.76 3.14
C ASN A 33 -19.69 -27.27 4.53
N GLY A 34 -19.17 -26.09 4.98
CA GLY A 34 -19.52 -25.54 6.30
C GLY A 34 -18.84 -26.23 7.49
N GLU A 35 -17.84 -27.05 7.24
CA GLU A 35 -16.93 -27.56 8.26
C GLU A 35 -15.76 -26.59 8.41
N TYR A 36 -15.42 -26.22 9.65
CA TYR A 36 -14.26 -25.42 9.94
C TYR A 36 -13.05 -26.33 10.05
N GLU A 37 -12.14 -26.25 9.08
CA GLU A 37 -10.83 -26.86 9.21
C GLU A 37 -9.87 -25.86 9.82
N THR A 38 -9.23 -26.25 10.89
CA THR A 38 -8.16 -25.48 11.52
C THR A 38 -6.84 -26.05 11.04
N GLU A 39 -6.23 -25.43 10.06
CA GLU A 39 -4.85 -25.76 9.70
C GLU A 39 -3.89 -24.99 10.59
N MET A 40 -2.98 -25.72 11.21
CA MET A 40 -1.84 -25.14 11.92
C MET A 40 -0.63 -25.19 11.01
N GLU A 41 -0.36 -24.10 10.31
CA GLU A 41 0.92 -23.95 9.61
C GLU A 41 2.03 -23.75 10.65
N LYS A 42 2.98 -24.67 10.66
CA LYS A 42 4.22 -24.55 11.43
C LYS A 42 5.26 -23.86 10.56
N GLY A 43 5.40 -22.58 10.77
CA GLY A 43 6.44 -21.78 10.12
C GLY A 43 6.18 -20.29 10.35
N GLY A 44 7.21 -19.48 10.39
CA GLY A 44 7.08 -18.04 10.37
C GLY A 44 6.92 -17.58 8.94
N GLU A 45 6.44 -16.39 8.77
CA GLU A 45 6.32 -15.76 7.47
C GLU A 45 7.65 -15.09 7.07
N VAL A 46 8.07 -15.30 5.84
CA VAL A 46 9.12 -14.53 5.17
C VAL A 46 8.46 -13.87 3.97
N ALA A 47 8.14 -12.60 4.11
CA ALA A 47 7.47 -11.82 3.06
C ALA A 47 8.47 -10.92 2.33
N LEU A 48 8.31 -10.80 1.02
CA LEU A 48 9.02 -9.83 0.21
C LEU A 48 8.13 -8.59 0.07
N GLU A 49 8.35 -7.56 0.91
CA GLU A 49 7.51 -6.37 0.91
C GLU A 49 7.79 -5.44 -0.27
N GLN A 50 9.06 -5.32 -0.66
CA GLN A 50 9.45 -4.51 -1.80
C GLN A 50 10.53 -5.19 -2.62
N PHE A 51 10.38 -5.14 -3.95
CA PHE A 51 11.41 -5.55 -4.89
C PHE A 51 11.25 -4.75 -6.19
N HIS A 52 12.06 -3.72 -6.34
CA HIS A 52 11.93 -2.81 -7.47
C HIS A 52 13.26 -2.26 -7.95
N ILE A 53 13.28 -1.83 -9.21
CA ILE A 53 14.39 -1.10 -9.81
C ILE A 53 14.01 0.37 -10.00
N THR A 54 14.90 1.28 -9.60
CA THR A 54 14.72 2.72 -9.71
C THR A 54 15.71 3.31 -10.70
N ARG A 55 15.23 4.14 -11.62
CA ARG A 55 16.02 4.98 -12.50
C ARG A 55 15.95 6.43 -12.03
N LEU A 56 17.06 6.96 -11.55
CA LEU A 56 17.22 8.38 -11.25
C LEU A 56 17.56 9.14 -12.51
N ILE A 57 16.68 10.07 -12.91
CA ILE A 57 16.81 10.87 -14.14
C ILE A 57 17.10 12.33 -13.78
N HIS A 58 16.22 12.92 -12.98
CA HIS A 58 16.28 14.30 -12.53
C HIS A 58 15.63 14.42 -11.14
N PRO A 59 16.04 15.34 -10.26
CA PRO A 59 15.36 15.52 -8.96
C PRO A 59 13.84 15.68 -9.05
N ALA A 60 13.35 16.29 -10.12
CA ALA A 60 11.92 16.48 -10.35
C ALA A 60 11.25 15.32 -11.10
N PHE A 61 11.99 14.30 -11.57
CA PHE A 61 11.41 13.19 -12.33
C PHE A 61 12.28 11.94 -12.28
N ASN A 62 11.77 10.89 -11.68
CA ASN A 62 12.40 9.58 -11.58
C ASN A 62 11.35 8.52 -11.87
N VAL A 63 11.81 7.31 -12.19
CA VAL A 63 10.94 6.16 -12.48
C VAL A 63 11.35 4.98 -11.63
N ARG A 64 10.36 4.26 -11.12
CA ARG A 64 10.52 3.00 -10.40
C ARG A 64 9.59 1.96 -11.00
N ALA A 65 10.03 0.71 -11.10
CA ALA A 65 9.24 -0.40 -11.58
C ALA A 65 9.52 -1.66 -10.76
N GLY A 66 8.49 -2.43 -10.45
CA GLY A 66 8.53 -3.66 -9.66
C GLY A 66 7.44 -3.65 -8.58
N HIS A 67 7.72 -4.36 -7.49
CA HIS A 67 6.83 -4.45 -6.32
C HIS A 67 7.20 -3.36 -5.32
N MET A 68 6.23 -2.52 -4.97
CA MET A 68 6.49 -1.31 -4.20
C MET A 68 5.30 -0.91 -3.33
N ILE A 69 5.56 -0.10 -2.32
CA ILE A 69 4.53 0.43 -1.43
C ILE A 69 3.57 1.35 -2.21
N VAL A 70 2.28 1.19 -1.96
CA VAL A 70 1.20 2.05 -2.44
C VAL A 70 0.96 3.16 -1.41
N PRO A 71 1.34 4.42 -1.65
CA PRO A 71 1.40 5.46 -0.63
C PRO A 71 0.03 6.11 -0.38
N VAL A 72 -1.00 5.31 -0.11
CA VAL A 72 -2.37 5.78 0.19
C VAL A 72 -2.61 5.71 1.69
N GLY A 73 -2.91 6.83 2.30
CA GLY A 73 -2.97 6.98 3.75
C GLY A 73 -1.62 7.33 4.39
N LEU A 74 -1.67 7.77 5.63
CA LEU A 74 -0.48 8.18 6.37
C LEU A 74 0.42 6.98 6.71
N THR A 75 -0.19 5.88 7.16
CA THR A 75 0.54 4.69 7.61
C THR A 75 1.21 3.97 6.46
N ASN A 76 0.55 3.81 5.30
CA ASN A 76 1.17 3.21 4.13
C ASN A 76 2.29 4.08 3.55
N ALA A 77 2.11 5.41 3.53
CA ALA A 77 3.16 6.33 3.08
C ALA A 77 4.40 6.31 3.99
N HIS A 78 4.24 5.90 5.26
CA HIS A 78 5.27 5.83 6.29
C HIS A 78 5.17 4.53 7.08
N HIS A 79 5.23 3.39 6.40
CA HIS A 79 4.90 2.05 6.92
C HIS A 79 5.87 1.52 8.00
N GLU A 80 7.04 2.10 8.12
CA GLU A 80 8.03 1.69 9.09
C GLU A 80 7.58 1.88 10.55
N PRO A 81 7.80 0.91 11.45
CA PRO A 81 7.37 0.98 12.85
C PRO A 81 7.90 2.18 13.62
N ILE A 82 9.07 2.71 13.24
CA ILE A 82 9.66 3.92 13.84
C ILE A 82 8.76 5.15 13.68
N ASN A 83 7.83 5.11 12.73
CA ASN A 83 6.87 6.18 12.48
C ASN A 83 5.59 6.06 13.30
N PHE A 84 5.39 5.00 14.06
CA PHE A 84 4.18 4.81 14.87
C PHE A 84 4.29 5.54 16.20
N PHE A 85 3.16 5.95 16.79
CA PHE A 85 3.14 6.48 18.16
C PHE A 85 3.12 5.37 19.21
N GLY A 86 2.58 4.21 18.87
CA GLY A 86 2.50 3.04 19.71
C GLY A 86 3.35 1.89 19.16
N THR A 87 3.14 0.73 19.71
CA THR A 87 3.79 -0.52 19.27
C THR A 87 3.12 -1.14 18.05
N VAL A 88 1.93 -0.67 17.69
CA VAL A 88 1.13 -1.16 16.56
C VAL A 88 0.71 0.00 15.66
N ARG A 89 0.33 -0.31 14.43
CA ARG A 89 -0.21 0.63 13.45
C ARG A 89 -1.53 1.25 13.95
N PRO A 90 -1.87 2.49 13.57
CA PRO A 90 -3.15 3.11 13.93
C PRO A 90 -4.34 2.30 13.40
N GLU A 91 -5.21 1.86 14.29
CA GLU A 91 -6.35 0.98 14.00
C GLU A 91 -7.28 1.55 12.90
N GLY A 92 -7.51 2.88 12.90
CA GLY A 92 -8.42 3.51 11.94
C GLY A 92 -8.01 3.33 10.47
N GLU A 93 -6.72 3.34 10.15
CA GLU A 93 -6.25 3.04 8.79
C GLU A 93 -6.23 1.55 8.52
N THR A 94 -5.71 0.74 9.44
CA THR A 94 -5.55 -0.71 9.25
C THR A 94 -6.87 -1.46 9.13
N THR A 95 -7.95 -0.91 9.70
CA THR A 95 -9.30 -1.47 9.57
C THR A 95 -9.92 -1.21 8.19
N ILE A 96 -9.63 -0.06 7.59
CA ILE A 96 -10.31 0.37 6.36
C ILE A 96 -9.47 0.13 5.11
N LEU A 97 -8.15 0.34 5.22
CA LEU A 97 -7.20 0.22 4.11
C LEU A 97 -6.32 -1.02 4.26
N PRO A 98 -5.81 -1.58 3.16
CA PRO A 98 -4.71 -2.54 3.23
C PRO A 98 -3.55 -1.95 4.05
N SER A 99 -3.04 -2.73 4.98
CA SER A 99 -1.88 -2.37 5.82
C SER A 99 -0.62 -2.92 5.21
N THR A 100 0.48 -2.17 5.26
CA THR A 100 1.68 -2.42 4.47
C THR A 100 1.27 -2.73 3.03
N TRP A 101 0.54 -1.77 2.45
CA TRP A 101 -0.02 -1.96 1.13
C TRP A 101 1.07 -1.85 0.07
N HIS A 102 1.39 -2.95 -0.55
CA HIS A 102 2.36 -3.04 -1.64
C HIS A 102 1.75 -3.77 -2.84
N GLU A 103 2.11 -3.35 -4.04
CA GLU A 103 1.62 -3.91 -5.31
C GLU A 103 2.70 -3.82 -6.39
N THR A 104 2.59 -4.66 -7.41
CA THR A 104 3.45 -4.61 -8.58
C THR A 104 2.99 -3.52 -9.54
N GLY A 105 3.93 -2.73 -10.06
CA GLY A 105 3.60 -1.66 -11.00
C GLY A 105 4.75 -0.76 -11.40
N ILE A 106 4.38 0.46 -11.82
CA ILE A 106 5.31 1.52 -12.22
C ILE A 106 4.95 2.79 -11.47
N GLU A 107 5.97 3.47 -10.97
CA GLU A 107 5.88 4.74 -10.27
C GLU A 107 6.72 5.82 -10.98
N PHE A 108 6.13 7.01 -11.06
CA PHE A 108 6.80 8.26 -11.43
C PHE A 108 6.82 9.17 -10.20
N PHE A 109 7.99 9.66 -9.82
CA PHE A 109 8.12 10.46 -8.61
C PHE A 109 9.21 11.51 -8.71
N GLY A 110 9.12 12.51 -7.86
CA GLY A 110 10.12 13.57 -7.79
C GLY A 110 9.76 14.67 -6.82
N THR A 111 10.65 15.67 -6.75
CA THR A 111 10.48 16.86 -5.94
C THR A 111 10.37 18.08 -6.85
N LEU A 112 9.33 18.87 -6.63
CA LEU A 112 9.07 20.13 -7.35
C LEU A 112 9.26 21.32 -6.43
N GLY A 113 9.71 22.43 -6.97
CA GLY A 113 9.90 23.68 -6.25
C GLY A 113 11.18 23.73 -5.41
N LYS A 114 11.28 24.74 -4.55
CA LYS A 114 12.43 25.00 -3.65
C LYS A 114 11.99 25.81 -2.44
N GLY A 115 12.70 25.67 -1.32
CA GLY A 115 12.44 26.41 -0.09
C GLY A 115 11.02 26.18 0.43
N TYR A 116 10.29 27.27 0.68
CA TYR A 116 8.90 27.16 1.18
C TYR A 116 7.90 26.58 0.17
N ALA A 117 8.23 26.51 -1.11
CA ALA A 117 7.39 25.92 -2.15
C ALA A 117 7.92 24.56 -2.60
N THR A 118 8.26 23.68 -1.66
CA THR A 118 8.75 22.31 -1.93
C THR A 118 7.63 21.30 -1.80
N PHE A 119 7.43 20.53 -2.88
CA PHE A 119 6.45 19.46 -2.99
C PHE A 119 7.09 18.19 -3.49
N ASP A 120 6.81 17.07 -2.85
CA ASP A 120 7.10 15.74 -3.40
C ASP A 120 5.82 15.19 -4.04
N TYR A 121 5.97 14.46 -5.14
CA TYR A 121 4.85 13.80 -5.79
C TYR A 121 5.19 12.35 -6.16
N GLN A 122 4.16 11.51 -6.16
CA GLN A 122 4.19 10.12 -6.58
C GLN A 122 2.94 9.83 -7.42
N VAL A 123 3.15 9.24 -8.59
CA VAL A 123 2.07 8.78 -9.49
C VAL A 123 2.35 7.34 -9.82
N LEU A 124 1.43 6.43 -9.48
CA LEU A 124 1.62 5.01 -9.71
C LEU A 124 0.50 4.43 -10.58
N VAL A 125 0.88 3.43 -11.35
CA VAL A 125 -0.04 2.48 -11.96
C VAL A 125 0.38 1.11 -11.47
N VAL A 126 -0.49 0.46 -10.71
CA VAL A 126 -0.21 -0.79 -9.98
C VAL A 126 -1.30 -1.82 -10.24
N ALA A 127 -1.09 -3.07 -9.83
CA ALA A 127 -2.16 -4.05 -9.74
C ALA A 127 -3.31 -3.48 -8.91
N GLY A 128 -4.52 -3.59 -9.39
CA GLY A 128 -5.70 -3.06 -8.71
C GLY A 128 -6.16 -3.99 -7.59
N LEU A 129 -6.81 -3.44 -6.56
CA LEU A 129 -7.40 -4.28 -5.51
C LEU A 129 -8.38 -5.30 -6.08
N ASN A 130 -8.44 -6.46 -5.43
CA ASN A 130 -9.32 -7.57 -5.74
C ASN A 130 -10.54 -7.57 -4.81
N ALA A 131 -11.75 -7.54 -5.39
CA ALA A 131 -13.00 -7.50 -4.62
C ALA A 131 -13.25 -8.77 -3.78
N ASN A 132 -12.59 -9.89 -4.05
CA ASN A 132 -12.70 -11.11 -3.22
C ASN A 132 -12.28 -10.87 -1.76
N GLY A 133 -11.38 -9.93 -1.52
CA GLY A 133 -10.93 -9.57 -0.17
C GLY A 133 -11.80 -8.50 0.50
N PHE A 134 -12.94 -8.08 -0.08
CA PHE A 134 -13.80 -7.06 0.51
C PHE A 134 -14.86 -7.69 1.39
N ASP A 135 -14.97 -7.23 2.62
CA ASP A 135 -15.99 -7.68 3.55
C ASP A 135 -16.59 -6.54 4.39
N ARG A 136 -17.59 -6.85 5.22
CA ARG A 136 -18.27 -5.84 6.07
C ARG A 136 -17.46 -5.42 7.29
N ASN A 137 -16.50 -6.22 7.72
CA ASN A 137 -15.73 -5.98 8.95
C ASN A 137 -14.42 -5.27 8.63
N THR A 138 -13.76 -5.68 7.54
CA THR A 138 -12.43 -5.19 7.14
C THR A 138 -12.49 -4.30 5.89
N TRP A 139 -13.70 -4.01 5.40
CA TRP A 139 -13.93 -3.12 4.25
C TRP A 139 -13.14 -3.56 3.01
N ILE A 140 -12.05 -2.85 2.67
CA ILE A 140 -11.19 -3.16 1.53
C ILE A 140 -9.79 -3.65 1.97
N ALA A 141 -9.56 -3.80 3.27
CA ALA A 141 -8.23 -4.05 3.83
C ALA A 141 -7.58 -5.34 3.30
N SER A 142 -8.37 -6.40 3.09
CA SER A 142 -7.89 -7.68 2.57
C SER A 142 -7.89 -7.79 1.04
N GLY A 143 -8.13 -6.69 0.32
CA GLY A 143 -8.22 -6.70 -1.14
C GLY A 143 -6.88 -6.55 -1.88
N LYS A 144 -5.74 -6.43 -1.19
CA LYS A 144 -4.42 -6.35 -1.81
C LYS A 144 -4.05 -7.65 -2.51
N GLN A 145 -3.34 -7.55 -3.65
CA GLN A 145 -2.82 -8.71 -4.39
C GLN A 145 -1.32 -8.96 -4.11
N GLY A 146 -0.75 -8.30 -3.14
CA GLY A 146 0.65 -8.05 -2.95
C GLY A 146 1.51 -9.20 -2.41
N LEU A 147 1.26 -10.47 -2.75
CA LEU A 147 2.08 -11.59 -2.28
C LEU A 147 3.08 -12.13 -3.32
N PHE A 148 3.33 -11.45 -4.42
CA PHE A 148 4.21 -11.91 -5.51
C PHE A 148 3.78 -13.22 -6.19
N GLU A 149 2.60 -13.72 -5.91
CA GLU A 149 2.10 -14.96 -6.50
C GLU A 149 1.49 -14.70 -7.88
N GLU A 150 0.35 -14.06 -7.91
CA GLU A 150 -0.36 -13.70 -9.15
C GLU A 150 -0.96 -12.30 -9.05
N ASP A 151 -0.41 -11.36 -9.81
CA ASP A 151 -0.98 -10.02 -9.93
C ASP A 151 -1.95 -9.94 -11.11
N ASN A 152 -3.21 -9.69 -10.83
CA ASN A 152 -4.22 -9.51 -11.87
C ASN A 152 -4.35 -8.03 -12.26
N PHE A 153 -3.93 -7.70 -13.48
CA PHE A 153 -3.98 -6.34 -14.05
C PHE A 153 -5.19 -6.08 -14.94
N ASN A 154 -6.26 -6.86 -14.86
CA ASN A 154 -7.46 -6.62 -15.68
C ASN A 154 -8.06 -5.24 -15.42
N SER A 155 -7.94 -4.74 -14.19
CA SER A 155 -8.34 -3.39 -13.82
C SER A 155 -7.26 -2.77 -12.92
N PRO A 156 -6.30 -2.04 -13.49
CA PRO A 156 -5.21 -1.45 -12.72
C PRO A 156 -5.69 -0.40 -11.72
N GLY A 157 -4.92 -0.25 -10.66
CA GLY A 157 -5.03 0.84 -9.69
C GLY A 157 -4.18 2.04 -10.13
N TYR A 158 -4.77 3.22 -10.06
CA TYR A 158 -4.10 4.51 -10.32
C TYR A 158 -3.95 5.25 -9.00
N VAL A 159 -2.76 5.69 -8.70
CA VAL A 159 -2.43 6.37 -7.43
C VAL A 159 -1.81 7.72 -7.71
N LEU A 160 -2.23 8.71 -6.95
CA LEU A 160 -1.59 10.03 -6.88
C LEU A 160 -1.35 10.36 -5.41
N ARG A 161 -0.14 10.76 -5.06
CA ARG A 161 0.20 11.36 -3.77
C ARG A 161 0.98 12.65 -3.98
N VAL A 162 0.68 13.66 -3.18
CA VAL A 162 1.44 14.91 -3.11
C VAL A 162 1.67 15.26 -1.64
N ASP A 163 2.91 15.58 -1.31
CA ASP A 163 3.34 16.00 0.02
C ASP A 163 3.97 17.40 -0.05
N TYR A 164 3.39 18.35 0.66
CA TYR A 164 4.03 19.63 0.94
C TYR A 164 4.99 19.51 2.11
N ARG A 165 6.23 19.97 1.93
CA ARG A 165 7.27 19.97 2.97
C ARG A 165 8.16 21.22 2.98
N GLY A 166 7.58 22.32 2.56
CA GLY A 166 8.33 23.60 2.49
C GLY A 166 8.64 24.22 3.84
N VAL A 167 7.95 23.83 4.92
CA VAL A 167 8.21 24.32 6.29
C VAL A 167 8.90 23.23 7.11
N PRO A 168 10.06 23.53 7.74
CA PRO A 168 10.73 22.56 8.59
C PRO A 168 9.80 21.97 9.67
N GLY A 169 9.81 20.66 9.80
CA GLY A 169 8.97 19.94 10.75
C GLY A 169 7.51 19.76 10.33
N LEU A 170 7.02 20.44 9.28
CA LEU A 170 5.67 20.28 8.77
C LEU A 170 5.65 19.48 7.47
N ARG A 171 4.80 18.48 7.42
CA ARG A 171 4.41 17.77 6.19
C ARG A 171 2.89 17.76 6.10
N VAL A 172 2.35 18.12 4.96
CA VAL A 172 0.92 18.00 4.63
C VAL A 172 0.81 17.16 3.39
N GLY A 173 0.19 15.98 3.51
CA GLY A 173 0.05 15.01 2.45
C GLY A 173 -1.40 14.85 1.99
N GLY A 174 -1.56 14.51 0.73
CA GLY A 174 -2.84 14.07 0.17
C GLY A 174 -2.62 12.95 -0.81
N SER A 175 -3.49 11.93 -0.78
CA SER A 175 -3.44 10.83 -1.73
C SER A 175 -4.82 10.49 -2.29
N PHE A 176 -4.81 9.98 -3.51
CA PHE A 176 -5.97 9.51 -4.24
C PHE A 176 -5.65 8.16 -4.87
N TYR A 177 -6.59 7.21 -4.76
CA TYR A 177 -6.55 5.93 -5.44
C TYR A 177 -7.83 5.72 -6.24
N TYR A 178 -7.70 5.14 -7.42
CA TYR A 178 -8.81 4.76 -8.28
C TYR A 178 -8.57 3.42 -8.95
N CYS A 179 -9.55 2.52 -8.85
CA CYS A 179 -9.63 1.28 -9.64
C CYS A 179 -11.02 1.21 -10.28
N ALA A 180 -11.06 1.03 -11.59
CA ALA A 180 -12.32 1.09 -12.35
C ALA A 180 -13.23 -0.10 -12.08
N ASN A 181 -12.66 -1.28 -11.79
CA ASN A 181 -13.42 -2.50 -11.57
C ASN A 181 -12.62 -3.52 -10.74
N THR A 182 -12.75 -3.47 -9.42
CA THR A 182 -12.08 -4.41 -8.52
C THR A 182 -12.61 -5.84 -8.65
N ALA A 183 -13.86 -6.01 -9.10
CA ALA A 183 -14.43 -7.33 -9.43
C ALA A 183 -13.75 -7.96 -10.66
N GLY A 184 -13.24 -7.15 -11.58
CA GLY A 184 -12.50 -7.64 -12.74
C GLY A 184 -11.12 -8.21 -12.40
N ASN A 185 -10.59 -7.95 -11.21
CA ASN A 185 -9.36 -8.52 -10.69
C ASN A 185 -9.59 -9.81 -9.89
N SER A 186 -10.84 -10.27 -9.80
CA SER A 186 -11.18 -11.51 -9.12
C SER A 186 -10.65 -12.72 -9.89
N ASP A 187 -10.13 -13.70 -9.17
CA ASP A 187 -9.78 -15.05 -9.63
C ASP A 187 -11.00 -15.97 -9.72
N LYS A 188 -12.16 -15.52 -9.19
CA LYS A 188 -13.46 -16.22 -9.23
C LYS A 188 -14.42 -15.54 -10.22
N PRO A 189 -14.18 -15.60 -11.53
CA PRO A 189 -14.91 -14.82 -12.53
C PRO A 189 -16.42 -15.08 -12.51
N ASN A 190 -16.85 -16.31 -12.19
CA ASN A 190 -18.27 -16.68 -12.15
C ASN A 190 -19.04 -16.05 -10.97
N PHE A 191 -18.33 -15.57 -9.93
CA PHE A 191 -18.96 -14.95 -8.76
C PHE A 191 -19.34 -13.49 -9.02
N TYR A 192 -18.57 -12.80 -9.88
CA TYR A 192 -18.74 -11.37 -10.19
C TYR A 192 -19.02 -11.11 -11.68
N GLU A 193 -19.42 -12.13 -12.44
CA GLU A 193 -19.65 -11.99 -13.87
C GLU A 193 -20.64 -10.87 -14.19
N GLY A 194 -20.20 -9.94 -15.04
CA GLY A 194 -20.99 -8.79 -15.45
C GLY A 194 -21.11 -7.65 -14.43
N GLN A 195 -20.54 -7.80 -13.24
CA GLN A 195 -20.57 -6.75 -12.21
C GLN A 195 -19.40 -5.78 -12.36
N LYS A 196 -19.63 -4.52 -12.02
CA LYS A 196 -18.61 -3.49 -11.96
C LYS A 196 -18.52 -2.96 -10.54
N ALA A 197 -17.34 -3.07 -9.93
CA ALA A 197 -17.07 -2.59 -8.60
C ALA A 197 -15.99 -1.49 -8.63
N PRO A 198 -16.35 -0.25 -8.97
CA PRO A 198 -15.41 0.85 -8.94
C PRO A 198 -15.05 1.21 -7.49
N LEU A 199 -13.77 1.52 -7.28
CA LEU A 199 -13.23 1.92 -5.99
C LEU A 199 -12.54 3.27 -6.10
N ARG A 200 -12.80 4.15 -5.14
CA ARG A 200 -12.11 5.43 -4.97
C ARG A 200 -11.74 5.61 -3.51
N ILE A 201 -10.50 6.04 -3.28
CA ILE A 201 -10.00 6.36 -1.94
C ILE A 201 -9.41 7.76 -1.99
N TYR A 202 -9.76 8.57 -1.00
CA TYR A 202 -9.19 9.88 -0.76
C TYR A 202 -8.58 9.90 0.63
N SER A 203 -7.37 10.38 0.76
CA SER A 203 -6.73 10.55 2.06
C SER A 203 -6.07 11.93 2.15
N GLY A 204 -6.15 12.51 3.33
CA GLY A 204 -5.41 13.72 3.69
C GLY A 204 -4.70 13.48 5.01
N ASP A 205 -3.44 13.88 5.11
CA ASP A 205 -2.64 13.70 6.31
C ASP A 205 -1.81 14.94 6.65
N LEU A 206 -1.51 15.09 7.92
CA LEU A 206 -0.66 16.14 8.46
C LEU A 206 0.28 15.55 9.49
N GLN A 207 1.54 15.90 9.38
CA GLN A 207 2.57 15.59 10.37
C GLN A 207 3.29 16.88 10.76
N TYR A 208 3.43 17.10 12.05
CA TYR A 208 4.24 18.18 12.60
C TYR A 208 5.17 17.64 13.68
N LYS A 209 6.45 17.98 13.58
CA LYS A 209 7.46 17.56 14.56
C LYS A 209 8.43 18.71 14.84
N ASN A 210 8.57 19.05 16.09
CA ASN A 210 9.63 19.92 16.58
C ASN A 210 10.29 19.32 17.83
N GLU A 211 11.13 20.07 18.52
CA GLU A 211 11.83 19.61 19.75
C GLU A 211 10.89 19.23 20.89
N TYR A 212 9.68 19.80 20.93
CA TYR A 212 8.76 19.67 22.08
C TYR A 212 7.52 18.84 21.75
N VAL A 213 7.07 18.83 20.48
CA VAL A 213 5.80 18.25 20.07
C VAL A 213 5.94 17.44 18.79
N THR A 214 5.35 16.26 18.82
CA THR A 214 5.05 15.48 17.59
C THR A 214 3.55 15.31 17.49
N ALA A 215 2.95 15.78 16.41
CA ALA A 215 1.52 15.66 16.12
C ALA A 215 1.31 15.03 14.75
N ARG A 216 0.30 14.18 14.65
CA ARG A 216 -0.14 13.56 13.39
C ARG A 216 -1.66 13.56 13.34
N ALA A 217 -2.20 13.78 12.17
CA ALA A 217 -3.61 13.65 11.89
C ALA A 217 -3.78 13.09 10.49
N ASN A 218 -4.81 12.26 10.30
CA ASN A 218 -5.19 11.78 8.98
C ASN A 218 -6.71 11.64 8.88
N VAL A 219 -7.20 11.73 7.66
CA VAL A 219 -8.58 11.45 7.28
C VAL A 219 -8.57 10.60 6.02
N VAL A 220 -9.41 9.57 6.01
CA VAL A 220 -9.57 8.65 4.88
C VAL A 220 -11.05 8.55 4.54
N SER A 221 -11.35 8.59 3.25
CA SER A 221 -12.68 8.34 2.71
C SER A 221 -12.59 7.28 1.63
N VAL A 222 -13.36 6.21 1.79
CA VAL A 222 -13.42 5.09 0.84
C VAL A 222 -14.83 5.04 0.25
N SER A 223 -14.90 4.98 -1.08
CA SER A 223 -16.14 4.77 -1.83
C SER A 223 -15.98 3.57 -2.74
N TYR A 224 -16.72 2.52 -2.46
CA TYR A 224 -16.71 1.28 -3.23
C TYR A 224 -18.12 0.67 -3.32
N THR A 225 -18.31 -0.23 -4.30
CA THR A 225 -19.51 -1.03 -4.40
C THR A 225 -19.28 -2.34 -3.65
N HIS A 226 -20.09 -2.61 -2.66
CA HIS A 226 -20.12 -3.91 -1.98
C HIS A 226 -20.91 -4.88 -2.86
N LEU A 227 -20.30 -5.97 -3.24
CA LEU A 227 -20.87 -7.03 -4.08
C LEU A 227 -21.43 -8.16 -3.23
#